data_0889adc18891a400e54cd61252b8dfc5
#
_entry.id   0889adc18891a400e54cd61252b8dfc5
#
_cell.length_a   1.000
_cell.length_b   1.000
_cell.length_c   1.000
_cell.angle_alpha   90.00
_cell.angle_beta   90.00
_cell.angle_gamma   90.00
#
_symmetry.space_group_name_H-M   'P 1'
#
loop_
_entity.id
_entity.type
_entity.pdbx_description
1 polymer ?
#
loop_
_entity_poly.entity_id
_entity_poly.type
_entity_poly.pdbx_seq_one_letter_code
_entity_poly.pdbx_strand_id
1 'polypeptide(L)'
;MKDLKNARLFLLDMDGTIYLDNDLFDGVTDFLAHIKALGGKYLFLTNNSSKSVNKYIEKLSALGIPTTADDFLTSTDATIVYLKPKNYKKIYAFGTTSFKEQLKAANLPITDRLEDDIDCLLMGFDTELTFKKLEDACILLNRGVDYIATNPDFVCPTWYGSVPDCGSVSEMLFNATKRRPKFIGKPQPEMALLAVEKTGFKREQTALIGDRLYTDIACGVNAGVNSVFVLSGEGTLEDLKTSDIKPDYIFKDIKEILEFIK
;
A
#
# COMPACT_ATOMS: atom_id res chain seq x y z
N MET A 1 14.26 5.28 21.56
CA MET A 1 14.95 4.21 20.85
C MET A 1 13.91 3.26 20.34
N LYS A 2 13.99 2.87 19.07
CA LYS A 2 13.09 1.86 18.51
C LYS A 2 13.34 0.53 19.21
N ASP A 3 12.30 -0.10 19.72
CA ASP A 3 12.35 -1.43 20.33
C ASP A 3 11.03 -2.14 20.00
N LEU A 4 11.10 -3.26 19.30
CA LEU A 4 9.95 -4.01 18.84
C LEU A 4 9.07 -4.51 20.00
N LYS A 5 9.64 -4.81 21.16
CA LYS A 5 8.90 -5.21 22.38
C LYS A 5 8.01 -4.11 22.92
N ASN A 6 8.32 -2.85 22.61
CA ASN A 6 7.52 -1.69 22.97
C ASN A 6 6.51 -1.29 21.89
N ALA A 7 6.48 -1.99 20.76
CA ALA A 7 5.48 -1.74 19.72
C ALA A 7 4.06 -2.01 20.22
N ARG A 8 3.14 -1.17 19.80
CA ARG A 8 1.69 -1.26 20.11
C ARG A 8 0.84 -1.05 18.85
N LEU A 9 1.39 -0.45 17.79
CA LEU A 9 0.79 -0.38 16.47
C LEU A 9 1.59 -1.26 15.52
N PHE A 10 0.90 -2.22 14.90
CA PHE A 10 1.49 -3.14 13.93
C PHE A 10 0.85 -2.90 12.56
N LEU A 11 1.64 -2.45 11.61
CA LEU A 11 1.27 -2.25 10.23
C LEU A 11 1.70 -3.50 9.46
N LEU A 12 0.75 -4.24 8.92
CA LEU A 12 0.96 -5.57 8.38
C LEU A 12 0.74 -5.56 6.87
N ASP A 13 1.77 -5.87 6.09
CA ASP A 13 1.52 -6.32 4.74
C ASP A 13 0.72 -7.63 4.77
N MET A 14 0.14 -8.05 3.66
CA MET A 14 -0.75 -9.19 3.63
C MET A 14 -0.17 -10.40 2.88
N ASP A 15 -0.05 -10.29 1.57
CA ASP A 15 0.44 -11.39 0.74
C ASP A 15 1.94 -11.64 1.01
N GLY A 16 2.32 -12.87 1.38
CA GLY A 16 3.69 -13.21 1.79
C GLY A 16 4.02 -12.91 3.26
N THR A 17 3.15 -12.19 3.98
CA THR A 17 3.36 -11.81 5.38
C THR A 17 2.34 -12.47 6.30
N ILE A 18 1.05 -12.39 6.01
CA ILE A 18 -0.06 -12.94 6.81
C ILE A 18 -0.57 -14.26 6.23
N TYR A 19 -0.57 -14.36 4.92
CA TYR A 19 -1.00 -15.54 4.17
C TYR A 19 -0.21 -15.64 2.85
N LEU A 20 -0.23 -16.81 2.25
CA LEU A 20 0.15 -17.02 0.87
C LEU A 20 -1.03 -17.66 0.14
N ASP A 21 -1.50 -17.04 -0.95
CA ASP A 21 -2.73 -17.41 -1.64
C ASP A 21 -3.93 -17.52 -0.68
N ASN A 22 -4.40 -18.75 -0.37
CA ASN A 22 -5.51 -19.00 0.53
C ASN A 22 -5.08 -19.70 1.82
N ASP A 23 -3.78 -19.77 2.11
CA ASP A 23 -3.24 -20.44 3.28
C ASP A 23 -2.70 -19.42 4.28
N LEU A 24 -3.31 -19.37 5.46
CA LEU A 24 -2.86 -18.53 6.56
C LEU A 24 -1.56 -19.08 7.13
N PHE A 25 -0.57 -18.20 7.38
CA PHE A 25 0.66 -18.62 8.04
C PHE A 25 0.43 -18.98 9.52
N ASP A 26 1.23 -19.93 10.01
CA ASP A 26 1.23 -20.34 11.41
C ASP A 26 1.46 -19.18 12.36
N GLY A 27 0.71 -19.15 13.49
CA GLY A 27 0.86 -18.15 14.54
C GLY A 27 0.22 -16.80 14.27
N VAL A 28 -0.34 -16.54 13.09
CA VAL A 28 -0.95 -15.23 12.75
C VAL A 28 -2.12 -14.91 13.68
N THR A 29 -3.05 -15.83 13.89
CA THR A 29 -4.20 -15.60 14.78
C THR A 29 -3.77 -15.32 16.22
N ASP A 30 -2.77 -16.04 16.72
CA ASP A 30 -2.20 -15.85 18.05
C ASP A 30 -1.46 -14.51 18.16
N PHE A 31 -0.74 -14.11 17.11
CA PHE A 31 -0.07 -12.82 17.03
C PHE A 31 -1.06 -11.66 17.09
N LEU A 32 -2.13 -11.71 16.30
CA LEU A 32 -3.19 -10.68 16.32
C LEU A 32 -3.90 -10.61 17.67
N ALA A 33 -4.15 -11.76 18.29
CA ALA A 33 -4.72 -11.85 19.65
C ALA A 33 -3.77 -11.23 20.69
N HIS A 34 -2.47 -11.54 20.60
CA HIS A 34 -1.45 -10.99 21.49
C HIS A 34 -1.34 -9.48 21.40
N ILE A 35 -1.35 -8.90 20.19
CA ILE A 35 -1.38 -7.44 19.99
C ILE A 35 -2.56 -6.81 20.75
N LYS A 36 -3.76 -7.37 20.60
CA LYS A 36 -4.96 -6.88 21.31
C LYS A 36 -4.83 -7.02 22.83
N ALA A 37 -4.25 -8.10 23.32
CA ALA A 37 -4.01 -8.30 24.75
C ALA A 37 -3.02 -7.29 25.36
N LEU A 38 -2.08 -6.78 24.56
CA LEU A 38 -1.15 -5.71 24.95
C LEU A 38 -1.78 -4.30 24.89
N GLY A 39 -3.09 -4.19 24.56
CA GLY A 39 -3.74 -2.90 24.31
C GLY A 39 -3.25 -2.22 23.03
N GLY A 40 -2.64 -2.97 22.14
CA GLY A 40 -2.19 -2.51 20.83
C GLY A 40 -3.25 -2.59 19.76
N LYS A 41 -2.89 -2.13 18.56
CA LYS A 41 -3.71 -2.15 17.34
C LYS A 41 -2.89 -2.70 16.17
N TYR A 42 -3.56 -3.35 15.24
CA TYR A 42 -2.97 -3.66 13.93
C TYR A 42 -3.79 -3.05 12.81
N LEU A 43 -3.13 -2.77 11.69
CA LEU A 43 -3.75 -2.36 10.43
C LEU A 43 -3.10 -3.12 9.28
N PHE A 44 -3.92 -3.66 8.40
CA PHE A 44 -3.44 -4.26 7.16
C PHE A 44 -3.15 -3.17 6.12
N LEU A 45 -1.94 -3.17 5.56
CA LEU A 45 -1.49 -2.21 4.57
C LEU A 45 -1.41 -2.86 3.18
N THR A 46 -2.07 -2.26 2.19
CA THR A 46 -1.97 -2.73 0.81
C THR A 46 -1.74 -1.58 -0.18
N ASN A 47 -0.82 -1.80 -1.13
CA ASN A 47 -0.62 -0.92 -2.27
C ASN A 47 -1.70 -1.08 -3.35
N ASN A 48 -2.42 -2.19 -3.35
CA ASN A 48 -3.41 -2.48 -4.38
C ASN A 48 -4.61 -1.53 -4.29
N SER A 49 -4.77 -0.69 -5.31
CA SER A 49 -5.83 0.30 -5.45
C SER A 49 -6.97 -0.14 -6.40
N SER A 50 -6.89 -1.36 -6.98
CA SER A 50 -7.89 -1.83 -7.94
C SER A 50 -9.13 -2.44 -7.29
N LYS A 51 -9.03 -2.85 -6.02
CA LYS A 51 -10.08 -3.57 -5.29
C LYS A 51 -10.60 -2.74 -4.12
N SER A 52 -11.88 -2.90 -3.80
CA SER A 52 -12.45 -2.36 -2.57
C SER A 52 -11.95 -3.13 -1.34
N VAL A 53 -11.92 -2.47 -0.20
CA VAL A 53 -11.59 -3.08 1.12
C VAL A 53 -12.49 -4.28 1.42
N ASN A 54 -13.74 -4.29 0.95
CA ASN A 54 -14.68 -5.40 1.15
C ASN A 54 -14.14 -6.76 0.69
N LYS A 55 -13.41 -6.79 -0.45
CA LYS A 55 -12.81 -8.05 -0.93
C LYS A 55 -11.72 -8.57 0.00
N TYR A 56 -10.99 -7.70 0.69
CA TYR A 56 -10.02 -8.10 1.70
C TYR A 56 -10.70 -8.59 2.98
N ILE A 57 -11.79 -7.94 3.39
CA ILE A 57 -12.62 -8.38 4.52
C ILE A 57 -13.16 -9.79 4.25
N GLU A 58 -13.72 -10.06 3.07
CA GLU A 58 -14.21 -11.38 2.68
C GLU A 58 -13.09 -12.42 2.71
N LYS A 59 -11.92 -12.10 2.14
CA LYS A 59 -10.76 -13.01 2.12
C LYS A 59 -10.27 -13.35 3.52
N LEU A 60 -10.02 -12.33 4.36
CA LEU A 60 -9.52 -12.56 5.73
C LEU A 60 -10.55 -13.25 6.60
N SER A 61 -11.85 -12.97 6.42
CA SER A 61 -12.93 -13.68 7.09
C SER A 61 -12.96 -15.16 6.74
N ALA A 62 -12.76 -15.49 5.45
CA ALA A 62 -12.66 -16.88 4.98
C ALA A 62 -11.43 -17.60 5.58
N LEU A 63 -10.35 -16.88 5.89
CA LEU A 63 -9.16 -17.38 6.57
C LEU A 63 -9.28 -17.38 8.11
N GLY A 64 -10.47 -17.04 8.66
CA GLY A 64 -10.72 -17.06 10.09
C GLY A 64 -10.28 -15.78 10.84
N ILE A 65 -9.97 -14.71 10.13
CA ILE A 65 -9.61 -13.40 10.70
C ILE A 65 -10.77 -12.42 10.48
N PRO A 66 -11.65 -12.22 11.47
CA PRO A 66 -12.74 -11.24 11.36
C PRO A 66 -12.15 -9.82 11.36
N THR A 67 -12.47 -9.06 10.31
CA THR A 67 -12.00 -7.69 10.10
C THR A 67 -13.15 -6.77 9.68
N THR A 68 -12.94 -5.49 9.87
CA THR A 68 -13.80 -4.40 9.38
C THR A 68 -13.00 -3.46 8.49
N ALA A 69 -13.65 -2.51 7.84
CA ALA A 69 -12.95 -1.53 7.01
C ALA A 69 -11.92 -0.69 7.80
N ASP A 70 -12.12 -0.51 9.10
CA ASP A 70 -11.22 0.24 9.98
C ASP A 70 -9.89 -0.48 10.26
N ASP A 71 -9.81 -1.78 9.95
CA ASP A 71 -8.59 -2.58 10.10
C ASP A 71 -7.67 -2.50 8.87
N PHE A 72 -8.07 -1.75 7.84
CA PHE A 72 -7.29 -1.59 6.60
C PHE A 72 -6.86 -0.15 6.37
N LEU A 73 -5.73 -0.02 5.69
CA LEU A 73 -5.25 1.23 5.12
C LEU A 73 -4.66 0.93 3.74
N THR A 74 -5.32 1.45 2.70
CA THR A 74 -4.91 1.24 1.31
C THR A 74 -4.09 2.42 0.78
N SER A 75 -3.36 2.20 -0.30
CA SER A 75 -2.71 3.31 -1.03
C SER A 75 -3.71 4.34 -1.53
N THR A 76 -4.97 3.93 -1.82
CA THR A 76 -6.05 4.84 -2.17
C THR A 76 -6.42 5.75 -0.99
N ASP A 77 -6.53 5.20 0.24
CA ASP A 77 -6.84 6.00 1.43
C ASP A 77 -5.75 7.05 1.69
N ALA A 78 -4.48 6.64 1.62
CA ALA A 78 -3.36 7.56 1.77
C ALA A 78 -3.35 8.64 0.66
N THR A 79 -3.68 8.25 -0.57
CA THR A 79 -3.77 9.18 -1.70
C THR A 79 -4.91 10.18 -1.52
N ILE A 80 -6.07 9.76 -1.03
CA ILE A 80 -7.20 10.65 -0.71
C ILE A 80 -6.78 11.70 0.33
N VAL A 81 -6.11 11.27 1.41
CA VAL A 81 -5.61 12.20 2.44
C VAL A 81 -4.59 13.18 1.87
N TYR A 82 -3.68 12.69 1.02
CA TYR A 82 -2.69 13.52 0.35
C TYR A 82 -3.33 14.57 -0.58
N LEU A 83 -4.41 14.21 -1.29
CA LEU A 83 -5.07 15.09 -2.28
C LEU A 83 -5.96 16.17 -1.64
N LYS A 84 -6.62 15.88 -0.52
CA LYS A 84 -7.57 16.80 0.13
C LYS A 84 -7.04 18.23 0.34
N PRO A 85 -5.81 18.45 0.85
CA PRO A 85 -5.27 19.80 1.05
C PRO A 85 -4.77 20.47 -0.25
N LYS A 86 -4.71 19.76 -1.38
CA LYS A 86 -4.20 20.29 -2.65
C LYS A 86 -5.19 21.21 -3.36
N ASN A 87 -6.48 21.13 -3.03
CA ASN A 87 -7.54 21.97 -3.62
C ASN A 87 -7.58 21.94 -5.16
N TYR A 88 -7.33 20.78 -5.77
CA TYR A 88 -7.51 20.59 -7.20
C TYR A 88 -8.95 20.91 -7.60
N LYS A 89 -9.12 21.61 -8.74
CA LYS A 89 -10.43 21.93 -9.29
C LYS A 89 -11.07 20.71 -9.95
N LYS A 90 -10.25 19.93 -10.67
CA LYS A 90 -10.69 18.74 -11.37
C LYS A 90 -9.57 17.73 -11.53
N ILE A 91 -9.82 16.49 -11.13
CA ILE A 91 -8.87 15.38 -11.16
C ILE A 91 -9.33 14.36 -12.18
N TYR A 92 -8.52 14.06 -13.19
CA TYR A 92 -8.76 12.91 -14.06
C TYR A 92 -8.42 11.63 -13.32
N ALA A 93 -9.42 10.79 -13.04
CA ALA A 93 -9.25 9.53 -12.32
C ALA A 93 -9.00 8.37 -13.30
N PHE A 94 -7.73 8.03 -13.48
CA PHE A 94 -7.26 6.88 -14.24
C PHE A 94 -7.22 5.65 -13.33
N GLY A 95 -8.19 4.75 -13.46
CA GLY A 95 -8.30 3.56 -12.62
C GLY A 95 -9.59 2.80 -12.88
N THR A 96 -9.83 1.78 -12.05
CA THR A 96 -11.05 0.95 -12.10
C THR A 96 -12.29 1.74 -11.69
N THR A 97 -13.45 1.20 -12.02
CA THR A 97 -14.75 1.73 -11.54
C THR A 97 -14.77 1.81 -10.01
N SER A 98 -14.31 0.75 -9.32
CA SER A 98 -14.25 0.71 -7.84
C SER A 98 -13.34 1.80 -7.27
N PHE A 99 -12.19 2.06 -7.88
CA PHE A 99 -11.28 3.15 -7.51
C PHE A 99 -11.98 4.52 -7.62
N LYS A 100 -12.63 4.78 -8.75
CA LYS A 100 -13.38 6.03 -8.98
C LYS A 100 -14.51 6.23 -7.97
N GLU A 101 -15.24 5.17 -7.63
CA GLU A 101 -16.31 5.22 -6.62
C GLU A 101 -15.75 5.60 -5.23
N GLN A 102 -14.61 5.05 -4.83
CA GLN A 102 -13.95 5.39 -3.57
C GLN A 102 -13.51 6.86 -3.53
N LEU A 103 -12.97 7.39 -4.63
CA LEU A 103 -12.60 8.80 -4.74
C LEU A 103 -13.83 9.73 -4.67
N LYS A 104 -14.96 9.35 -5.33
CA LYS A 104 -16.24 10.08 -5.26
C LYS A 104 -16.79 10.09 -3.83
N ALA A 105 -16.79 8.95 -3.15
CA ALA A 105 -17.24 8.85 -1.76
C ALA A 105 -16.42 9.73 -0.80
N ALA A 106 -15.15 9.99 -1.14
CA ALA A 106 -14.29 10.92 -0.40
C ALA A 106 -14.51 12.40 -0.77
N ASN A 107 -15.49 12.70 -1.64
CA ASN A 107 -15.82 14.04 -2.16
C ASN A 107 -14.67 14.70 -2.93
N LEU A 108 -13.83 13.94 -3.63
CA LEU A 108 -12.84 14.51 -4.55
C LEU A 108 -13.50 14.90 -5.88
N PRO A 109 -13.09 16.02 -6.51
CA PRO A 109 -13.66 16.53 -7.76
C PRO A 109 -13.14 15.75 -8.97
N ILE A 110 -13.54 14.49 -9.09
CA ILE A 110 -13.02 13.60 -10.14
C ILE A 110 -13.89 13.59 -11.41
N THR A 111 -13.21 13.39 -12.54
CA THR A 111 -13.81 13.05 -13.85
C THR A 111 -13.07 11.86 -14.47
N ASP A 112 -13.70 11.17 -15.39
CA ASP A 112 -13.09 10.17 -16.28
C ASP A 112 -13.19 10.56 -17.75
N ARG A 113 -13.49 11.84 -18.03
CA ARG A 113 -13.55 12.43 -19.36
C ARG A 113 -12.43 13.44 -19.51
N LEU A 114 -11.82 13.48 -20.69
CA LEU A 114 -10.85 14.49 -21.03
C LEU A 114 -11.56 15.87 -21.17
N GLU A 115 -11.17 16.80 -20.32
CA GLU A 115 -11.68 18.18 -20.26
C GLU A 115 -10.51 19.17 -20.18
N ASP A 116 -10.77 20.46 -20.45
CA ASP A 116 -9.68 21.45 -20.55
C ASP A 116 -9.23 21.98 -19.19
N ASP A 117 -10.10 21.91 -18.18
CA ASP A 117 -9.88 22.43 -16.82
C ASP A 117 -9.35 21.38 -15.81
N ILE A 118 -8.86 20.24 -16.30
CA ILE A 118 -8.19 19.23 -15.47
C ILE A 118 -6.82 19.76 -15.07
N ASP A 119 -6.53 19.73 -13.77
CA ASP A 119 -5.26 20.18 -13.18
C ASP A 119 -4.45 19.05 -12.53
N CYS A 120 -5.02 17.84 -12.40
CA CYS A 120 -4.32 16.67 -11.89
C CYS A 120 -4.74 15.39 -12.64
N LEU A 121 -3.75 14.55 -13.01
CA LEU A 121 -3.91 13.17 -13.41
C LEU A 121 -3.62 12.28 -12.18
N LEU A 122 -4.63 11.57 -11.70
CA LEU A 122 -4.49 10.59 -10.63
C LEU A 122 -4.61 9.17 -11.20
N MET A 123 -3.55 8.38 -11.06
CA MET A 123 -3.46 7.01 -11.55
C MET A 123 -3.48 5.99 -10.41
N GLY A 124 -4.37 5.03 -10.50
CA GLY A 124 -4.39 3.82 -9.68
C GLY A 124 -4.10 2.57 -10.51
N PHE A 125 -3.98 1.41 -9.86
CA PHE A 125 -3.91 0.11 -10.54
C PHE A 125 -5.21 -0.14 -11.30
N ASP A 126 -5.13 -0.24 -12.61
CA ASP A 126 -6.30 -0.28 -13.49
C ASP A 126 -6.41 -1.61 -14.25
N THR A 127 -7.23 -2.51 -13.74
CA THR A 127 -7.59 -3.78 -14.40
C THR A 127 -8.67 -3.61 -15.49
N GLU A 128 -9.18 -2.37 -15.67
CA GLU A 128 -10.13 -1.97 -16.72
C GLU A 128 -9.45 -1.06 -17.77
N LEU A 129 -8.11 -1.20 -17.93
CA LEU A 129 -7.29 -0.36 -18.80
C LEU A 129 -7.75 -0.42 -20.25
N THR A 130 -7.87 0.76 -20.87
CA THR A 130 -8.15 0.92 -22.31
C THR A 130 -7.10 1.84 -22.93
N PHE A 131 -6.91 1.71 -24.26
CA PHE A 131 -6.01 2.63 -24.97
C PHE A 131 -6.49 4.08 -24.89
N LYS A 132 -7.79 4.32 -24.83
CA LYS A 132 -8.38 5.66 -24.65
C LYS A 132 -7.90 6.34 -23.36
N LYS A 133 -7.85 5.61 -22.25
CA LYS A 133 -7.32 6.14 -20.98
C LYS A 133 -5.84 6.50 -21.09
N LEU A 134 -5.03 5.69 -21.82
CA LEU A 134 -3.62 6.00 -22.07
C LEU A 134 -3.46 7.25 -22.92
N GLU A 135 -4.26 7.40 -23.97
CA GLU A 135 -4.27 8.59 -24.83
C GLU A 135 -4.62 9.85 -24.03
N ASP A 136 -5.70 9.81 -23.22
CA ASP A 136 -6.09 10.94 -22.37
C ASP A 136 -4.99 11.31 -21.37
N ALA A 137 -4.38 10.31 -20.74
CA ALA A 137 -3.25 10.53 -19.83
C ALA A 137 -2.07 11.20 -20.55
N CYS A 138 -1.69 10.76 -21.75
CA CYS A 138 -0.63 11.40 -22.53
C CYS A 138 -0.96 12.86 -22.88
N ILE A 139 -2.20 13.15 -23.27
CA ILE A 139 -2.65 14.53 -23.54
C ILE A 139 -2.51 15.40 -22.28
N LEU A 140 -3.00 14.93 -21.14
CA LEU A 140 -2.93 15.65 -19.88
C LEU A 140 -1.49 15.87 -19.42
N LEU A 141 -0.63 14.86 -19.52
CA LEU A 141 0.78 14.96 -19.15
C LEU A 141 1.54 15.95 -20.05
N ASN A 142 1.22 16.03 -21.34
CA ASN A 142 1.78 17.02 -22.25
C ASN A 142 1.24 18.44 -21.98
N ARG A 143 0.04 18.58 -21.41
CA ARG A 143 -0.48 19.87 -20.91
C ARG A 143 0.22 20.33 -19.63
N GLY A 144 0.98 19.46 -18.97
CA GLY A 144 1.76 19.80 -17.77
C GLY A 144 0.98 19.71 -16.46
N VAL A 145 -0.17 19.02 -16.42
CA VAL A 145 -0.94 18.80 -15.17
C VAL A 145 -0.11 18.06 -14.12
N ASP A 146 -0.48 18.17 -12.85
CA ASP A 146 0.12 17.36 -11.79
C ASP A 146 -0.11 15.87 -12.05
N TYR A 147 0.91 15.04 -11.78
CA TYR A 147 0.84 13.60 -12.01
C TYR A 147 1.09 12.84 -10.70
N ILE A 148 0.07 12.17 -10.21
CA ILE A 148 0.07 11.41 -8.94
C ILE A 148 -0.35 9.98 -9.24
N ALA A 149 0.27 9.01 -8.56
CA ALA A 149 -0.08 7.60 -8.66
C ALA A 149 -0.14 6.96 -7.27
N THR A 150 -1.03 5.98 -7.12
CA THR A 150 -1.27 5.33 -5.84
C THR A 150 -0.09 4.50 -5.36
N ASN A 151 0.63 3.82 -6.27
CA ASN A 151 1.70 2.89 -5.91
C ASN A 151 2.71 2.71 -7.07
N PRO A 152 3.97 2.37 -6.77
CA PRO A 152 5.00 2.16 -7.78
C PRO A 152 5.13 0.71 -8.25
N ASP A 153 4.30 -0.21 -7.77
CA ASP A 153 4.46 -1.64 -8.03
C ASP A 153 4.39 -1.93 -9.54
N PHE A 154 5.38 -2.65 -10.05
CA PHE A 154 5.44 -3.01 -11.46
C PHE A 154 4.49 -4.14 -11.82
N VAL A 155 4.26 -5.06 -10.88
CA VAL A 155 3.45 -6.25 -11.11
C VAL A 155 2.52 -6.52 -9.92
N CYS A 156 1.35 -7.10 -10.24
CA CYS A 156 0.44 -7.68 -9.26
C CYS A 156 0.45 -9.21 -9.44
N PRO A 157 0.79 -9.99 -8.41
CA PRO A 157 0.74 -11.45 -8.47
C PRO A 157 -0.68 -11.97 -8.69
N THR A 158 -0.81 -13.04 -9.47
CA THR A 158 -2.04 -13.80 -9.69
C THR A 158 -1.74 -15.29 -9.66
N TRP A 159 -2.75 -16.14 -9.59
CA TRP A 159 -2.58 -17.60 -9.59
C TRP A 159 -1.94 -18.16 -10.87
N TYR A 160 -1.97 -17.41 -11.99
CA TYR A 160 -1.38 -17.82 -13.28
C TYR A 160 -0.08 -17.06 -13.62
N GLY A 161 0.47 -16.28 -12.70
CA GLY A 161 1.64 -15.44 -12.89
C GLY A 161 1.40 -14.00 -12.49
N SER A 162 2.14 -13.06 -13.07
CA SER A 162 2.01 -11.63 -12.73
C SER A 162 1.36 -10.84 -13.86
N VAL A 163 0.58 -9.83 -13.50
CA VAL A 163 0.03 -8.83 -14.43
C VAL A 163 0.66 -7.46 -14.20
N PRO A 164 0.73 -6.57 -15.23
CA PRO A 164 1.21 -5.20 -15.04
C PRO A 164 0.38 -4.43 -14.01
N ASP A 165 1.06 -3.77 -13.07
CA ASP A 165 0.46 -2.87 -12.09
C ASP A 165 0.75 -1.40 -12.43
N CYS A 166 0.43 -0.50 -11.54
CA CYS A 166 0.50 0.96 -11.67
C CYS A 166 1.89 1.45 -12.12
N GLY A 167 2.97 0.87 -11.56
CA GLY A 167 4.34 1.19 -11.94
C GLY A 167 4.64 0.87 -13.40
N SER A 168 4.21 -0.29 -13.92
CA SER A 168 4.38 -0.65 -15.33
C SER A 168 3.67 0.30 -16.27
N VAL A 169 2.44 0.71 -15.94
CA VAL A 169 1.68 1.69 -16.71
C VAL A 169 2.37 3.07 -16.65
N SER A 170 2.92 3.45 -15.48
CA SER A 170 3.65 4.71 -15.36
C SER A 170 4.92 4.75 -16.21
N GLU A 171 5.64 3.64 -16.34
CA GLU A 171 6.79 3.55 -17.25
C GLU A 171 6.37 3.64 -18.73
N MET A 172 5.24 3.03 -19.10
CA MET A 172 4.68 3.18 -20.45
C MET A 172 4.38 4.66 -20.76
N LEU A 173 3.74 5.38 -19.84
CA LEU A 173 3.47 6.82 -19.98
C LEU A 173 4.75 7.65 -19.95
N PHE A 174 5.75 7.30 -19.14
CA PHE A 174 7.05 7.96 -19.13
C PHE A 174 7.77 7.84 -20.48
N ASN A 175 7.72 6.67 -21.10
CA ASN A 175 8.35 6.49 -22.42
C ASN A 175 7.73 7.40 -23.48
N ALA A 176 6.43 7.67 -23.40
CA ALA A 176 5.71 8.57 -24.32
C ALA A 176 5.85 10.05 -23.98
N THR A 177 5.85 10.43 -22.70
CA THR A 177 5.69 11.84 -22.25
C THR A 177 6.88 12.41 -21.49
N LYS A 178 7.80 11.56 -21.06
CA LYS A 178 8.94 11.88 -20.16
C LYS A 178 8.52 12.42 -18.79
N ARG A 179 7.27 12.18 -18.38
CA ARG A 179 6.72 12.58 -17.09
C ARG A 179 6.59 11.35 -16.16
N ARG A 180 7.00 11.53 -14.90
CA ARG A 180 6.85 10.52 -13.84
C ARG A 180 5.88 11.00 -12.78
N PRO A 181 5.08 10.10 -12.17
CA PRO A 181 4.20 10.47 -11.08
C PRO A 181 4.95 10.68 -9.77
N LYS A 182 4.32 11.44 -8.86
CA LYS A 182 4.58 11.24 -7.44
C LYS A 182 3.77 10.04 -6.96
N PHE A 183 4.46 9.01 -6.49
CA PHE A 183 3.84 7.85 -5.83
C PHE A 183 3.54 8.16 -4.36
N ILE A 184 2.42 7.60 -3.84
CA ILE A 184 1.95 7.82 -2.45
C ILE A 184 2.05 6.56 -1.60
N GLY A 185 1.77 5.38 -2.17
CA GLY A 185 1.87 4.09 -1.49
C GLY A 185 3.29 3.69 -1.12
N LYS A 186 3.45 2.56 -0.44
CA LYS A 186 4.78 2.00 -0.13
C LYS A 186 5.66 2.00 -1.40
N PRO A 187 6.93 2.36 -1.36
CA PRO A 187 7.81 2.61 -0.21
C PRO A 187 7.73 4.01 0.42
N GLN A 188 6.82 4.86 -0.03
CA GLN A 188 6.68 6.20 0.52
C GLN A 188 6.15 6.14 1.97
N PRO A 189 6.55 7.08 2.85
CA PRO A 189 6.18 7.02 4.27
C PRO A 189 4.71 7.37 4.55
N GLU A 190 4.00 7.94 3.59
CA GLU A 190 2.67 8.51 3.78
C GLU A 190 1.68 7.53 4.39
N MET A 191 1.69 6.25 3.97
CA MET A 191 0.78 5.25 4.54
C MET A 191 1.07 4.97 6.02
N ALA A 192 2.34 4.76 6.38
CA ALA A 192 2.72 4.50 7.76
C ALA A 192 2.49 5.73 8.66
N LEU A 193 2.77 6.93 8.16
CA LEU A 193 2.53 8.17 8.88
C LEU A 193 1.04 8.43 9.10
N LEU A 194 0.20 8.15 8.11
CA LEU A 194 -1.26 8.23 8.24
C LEU A 194 -1.78 7.24 9.29
N ALA A 195 -1.24 6.02 9.33
CA ALA A 195 -1.61 5.03 10.34
C ALA A 195 -1.27 5.51 11.76
N VAL A 196 -0.07 6.09 11.94
CA VAL A 196 0.37 6.69 13.21
C VAL A 196 -0.59 7.82 13.64
N GLU A 197 -0.91 8.74 12.71
CA GLU A 197 -1.84 9.85 12.97
C GLU A 197 -3.24 9.36 13.35
N LYS A 198 -3.82 8.46 12.56
CA LYS A 198 -5.18 7.91 12.79
C LYS A 198 -5.32 7.17 14.11
N THR A 199 -4.25 6.52 14.58
CA THR A 199 -4.30 5.68 15.78
C THR A 199 -3.82 6.37 17.04
N GLY A 200 -3.09 7.48 16.91
CA GLY A 200 -2.51 8.23 18.02
C GLY A 200 -1.28 7.58 18.69
N PHE A 201 -0.80 6.44 18.16
CA PHE A 201 0.46 5.85 18.62
C PHE A 201 1.65 6.67 18.13
N LYS A 202 2.79 6.51 18.81
CA LYS A 202 4.05 7.16 18.39
C LYS A 202 4.78 6.29 17.36
N ARG A 203 5.68 6.89 16.56
CA ARG A 203 6.52 6.15 15.60
C ARG A 203 7.37 5.07 16.26
N GLU A 204 7.92 5.37 17.45
CA GLU A 204 8.72 4.42 18.23
C GLU A 204 7.93 3.22 18.73
N GLN A 205 6.60 3.35 18.82
CA GLN A 205 5.67 2.30 19.21
C GLN A 205 5.03 1.59 17.99
N THR A 206 5.46 1.94 16.79
CA THR A 206 4.91 1.40 15.55
C THR A 206 5.93 0.46 14.90
N ALA A 207 5.46 -0.68 14.43
CA ALA A 207 6.20 -1.62 13.61
C ALA A 207 5.50 -1.80 12.26
N LEU A 208 6.25 -1.79 11.16
CA LEU A 208 5.80 -2.19 9.85
C LEU A 208 6.44 -3.53 9.51
N ILE A 209 5.61 -4.54 9.29
CA ILE A 209 6.01 -5.91 8.99
C ILE A 209 5.65 -6.23 7.55
N GLY A 210 6.61 -6.73 6.79
CA GLY A 210 6.40 -7.11 5.39
C GLY A 210 7.52 -7.99 4.86
N ASP A 211 7.29 -8.56 3.69
CA ASP A 211 8.18 -9.50 3.03
C ASP A 211 8.99 -8.89 1.88
N ARG A 212 8.77 -7.59 1.53
CA ARG A 212 9.46 -6.93 0.44
C ARG A 212 10.35 -5.79 0.92
N LEU A 213 11.65 -5.88 0.63
CA LEU A 213 12.61 -4.84 1.01
C LEU A 213 12.30 -3.49 0.37
N TYR A 214 11.99 -3.50 -0.92
CA TYR A 214 11.84 -2.28 -1.74
C TYR A 214 10.51 -1.55 -1.53
N THR A 215 9.51 -2.16 -0.90
CA THR A 215 8.23 -1.53 -0.57
C THR A 215 8.01 -1.42 0.94
N ASP A 216 7.82 -2.54 1.63
CA ASP A 216 7.43 -2.58 3.03
C ASP A 216 8.53 -2.05 3.94
N ILE A 217 9.72 -2.66 3.82
CA ILE A 217 10.84 -2.28 4.68
C ILE A 217 11.29 -0.85 4.38
N ALA A 218 11.36 -0.49 3.09
CA ALA A 218 11.65 0.89 2.70
C ALA A 218 10.63 1.87 3.27
N CYS A 219 9.33 1.54 3.27
CA CYS A 219 8.28 2.37 3.87
C CYS A 219 8.50 2.54 5.38
N GLY A 220 8.79 1.45 6.10
CA GLY A 220 9.08 1.49 7.54
C GLY A 220 10.31 2.35 7.88
N VAL A 221 11.39 2.19 7.12
CA VAL A 221 12.62 2.99 7.24
C VAL A 221 12.33 4.47 6.96
N ASN A 222 11.66 4.77 5.85
CA ASN A 222 11.33 6.14 5.42
C ASN A 222 10.39 6.85 6.42
N ALA A 223 9.46 6.12 7.03
CA ALA A 223 8.57 6.65 8.05
C ALA A 223 9.22 6.79 9.44
N GLY A 224 10.37 6.18 9.66
CA GLY A 224 11.04 6.18 10.94
C GLY A 224 10.39 5.30 12.01
N VAL A 225 9.62 4.26 11.59
CA VAL A 225 9.02 3.24 12.47
C VAL A 225 9.92 1.99 12.52
N ASN A 226 9.64 1.01 13.42
CA ASN A 226 10.36 -0.26 13.39
C ASN A 226 10.07 -0.99 12.08
N SER A 227 11.08 -1.28 11.30
CA SER A 227 10.98 -2.04 10.05
C SER A 227 11.33 -3.50 10.31
N VAL A 228 10.36 -4.40 10.05
CA VAL A 228 10.45 -5.83 10.37
C VAL A 228 10.29 -6.64 9.10
N PHE A 229 11.36 -7.28 8.68
CA PHE A 229 11.40 -8.11 7.49
C PHE A 229 11.09 -9.56 7.83
N VAL A 230 10.12 -10.17 7.12
CA VAL A 230 9.82 -11.60 7.22
C VAL A 230 10.24 -12.32 5.94
N LEU A 231 10.72 -13.55 6.11
CA LEU A 231 11.23 -14.40 5.03
C LEU A 231 10.16 -15.39 4.52
N SER A 232 8.91 -15.16 4.87
CA SER A 232 7.77 -16.03 4.50
C SER A 232 7.22 -15.78 3.10
N GLY A 233 7.64 -14.67 2.46
CA GLY A 233 7.14 -14.24 1.14
C GLY A 233 8.21 -14.13 0.07
N GLU A 234 8.22 -13.02 -0.67
CA GLU A 234 9.05 -12.79 -1.86
C GLU A 234 10.53 -12.57 -1.53
N GLY A 235 10.82 -11.79 -0.49
CA GLY A 235 12.19 -11.35 -0.20
C GLY A 235 13.04 -12.42 0.48
N THR A 236 14.33 -12.40 0.19
CA THR A 236 15.31 -13.38 0.66
C THR A 236 16.47 -12.73 1.42
N LEU A 237 17.25 -13.56 2.17
CA LEU A 237 18.51 -13.10 2.78
C LEU A 237 19.55 -12.68 1.73
N GLU A 238 19.48 -13.18 0.49
CA GLU A 238 20.38 -12.78 -0.58
C GLU A 238 20.09 -11.35 -1.02
N ASP A 239 18.79 -10.98 -1.12
CA ASP A 239 18.39 -9.62 -1.47
C ASP A 239 18.90 -8.58 -0.46
N LEU A 240 19.00 -8.96 0.82
CA LEU A 240 19.58 -8.10 1.88
C LEU A 240 21.06 -7.77 1.65
N LYS A 241 21.81 -8.62 0.96
CA LYS A 241 23.24 -8.38 0.70
C LYS A 241 23.43 -7.26 -0.31
N THR A 242 22.55 -7.18 -1.29
CA THR A 242 22.62 -6.23 -2.41
C THR A 242 21.76 -4.98 -2.20
N SER A 243 20.80 -5.02 -1.28
CA SER A 243 19.90 -3.91 -1.00
C SER A 243 20.57 -2.84 -0.12
N ASP A 244 20.34 -1.58 -0.45
CA ASP A 244 20.66 -0.44 0.42
C ASP A 244 19.67 -0.29 1.59
N ILE A 245 18.49 -0.94 1.49
CA ILE A 245 17.45 -0.92 2.53
C ILE A 245 17.81 -1.95 3.59
N LYS A 246 17.95 -1.49 4.84
CA LYS A 246 18.27 -2.35 5.99
C LYS A 246 17.11 -2.35 6.96
N PRO A 247 16.47 -3.51 7.23
CA PRO A 247 15.45 -3.65 8.26
C PRO A 247 16.05 -3.49 9.66
N ASP A 248 15.24 -3.02 10.61
CA ASP A 248 15.62 -3.03 12.03
C ASP A 248 15.64 -4.46 12.60
N TYR A 249 14.74 -5.33 12.10
CA TYR A 249 14.60 -6.73 12.53
C TYR A 249 14.38 -7.64 11.33
N ILE A 250 14.82 -8.89 11.44
CA ILE A 250 14.63 -9.96 10.46
C ILE A 250 14.13 -11.18 11.20
N PHE A 251 13.02 -11.76 10.72
CA PHE A 251 12.43 -13.00 11.26
C PHE A 251 12.07 -13.93 10.12
N LYS A 252 11.93 -15.20 10.44
CA LYS A 252 11.49 -16.21 9.49
C LYS A 252 10.04 -15.95 9.08
N ASP A 253 9.17 -15.69 10.05
CA ASP A 253 7.72 -15.55 9.89
C ASP A 253 7.10 -14.79 11.09
N ILE A 254 5.78 -14.61 11.04
CA ILE A 254 4.99 -13.97 12.12
C ILE A 254 5.07 -14.73 13.45
N LYS A 255 5.20 -16.06 13.41
CA LYS A 255 5.31 -16.87 14.62
C LYS A 255 6.58 -16.56 15.40
N GLU A 256 7.71 -16.41 14.71
CA GLU A 256 8.98 -16.04 15.36
C GLU A 256 8.91 -14.62 15.94
N ILE A 257 8.21 -13.69 15.29
CA ILE A 257 7.96 -12.34 15.85
C ILE A 257 7.17 -12.46 17.16
N LEU A 258 6.11 -13.27 17.17
CA LEU A 258 5.29 -13.50 18.38
C LEU A 258 6.13 -14.06 19.54
N GLU A 259 7.01 -15.02 19.28
CA GLU A 259 7.92 -15.59 20.28
C GLU A 259 8.88 -14.54 20.84
N PHE A 260 9.35 -13.63 19.98
CA PHE A 260 10.27 -12.56 20.37
C PHE A 260 9.64 -11.48 21.24
N ILE A 261 8.36 -11.13 20.98
CA ILE A 261 7.67 -10.03 21.69
C ILE A 261 6.93 -10.47 22.96
N LYS A 262 6.71 -11.77 23.15
CA LYS A 262 6.23 -12.37 24.41
C LYS A 262 7.29 -12.26 25.49
#